data_15d5859ecdc892450a3ad2acacdfb930
#
_entry.id   15d5859ecdc892450a3ad2acacdfb930
#
_cell.length_a   1.000
_cell.length_b   1.000
_cell.length_c   1.000
_cell.angle_alpha   90.00
_cell.angle_beta   90.00
_cell.angle_gamma   90.00
#
_symmetry.space_group_name_H-M   'P 1'
#
loop_
_entity.id
_entity.type
_entity.pdbx_description
1 polymer ?
#
loop_
_entity_poly.entity_id
_entity_poly.type
_entity_poly.pdbx_seq_one_letter_code
_entity_poly.pdbx_strand_id
1 'polypeptide(L)'
;SLSQLESQLISLAFYIAYTVGSLMYFGISSFLKKDILNVIGYRNGLSLGLIISALGTILFIPASNNESFPLLISGLFIVGLGFSLQQIAANPLAIQMGDPSKGNMRLSLAGGINNVGTTIGPVIVSFAIFGSLSSGETELNLQAVQTPYLFLGAAFVIAAVFFKFSSVPDRLNDDGDNSSSNGNILETLKYPQV
;
A
#
# COMPACT_ATOMS: atom_id res chain seq x y z
N SER A 1 6.82 27.00 -7.07
CA SER A 1 6.33 25.91 -7.96
C SER A 1 7.38 24.81 -8.00
N LEU A 2 6.94 23.56 -7.81
CA LEU A 2 7.81 22.38 -7.95
C LEU A 2 8.34 22.33 -9.40
N SER A 3 9.62 22.03 -9.56
CA SER A 3 10.18 21.74 -10.88
C SER A 3 9.55 20.47 -11.46
N GLN A 4 9.58 20.32 -12.79
CA GLN A 4 9.06 19.13 -13.44
C GLN A 4 9.76 17.84 -12.92
N LEU A 5 11.03 17.95 -12.60
CA LEU A 5 11.82 16.85 -12.03
C LEU A 5 11.32 16.48 -10.62
N GLU A 6 11.05 17.45 -9.75
CA GLU A 6 10.52 17.18 -8.40
C GLU A 6 9.14 16.52 -8.45
N SER A 7 8.28 16.94 -9.38
CA SER A 7 6.97 16.31 -9.58
C SER A 7 7.08 14.85 -10.02
N GLN A 8 8.06 14.52 -10.84
CA GLN A 8 8.33 13.13 -11.25
C GLN A 8 8.94 12.29 -10.10
N LEU A 9 9.82 12.90 -9.29
CA LEU A 9 10.43 12.24 -8.14
C LEU A 9 9.39 11.85 -7.08
N ILE A 10 8.31 12.61 -6.93
CA ILE A 10 7.20 12.28 -6.03
C ILE A 10 6.60 10.90 -6.38
N SER A 11 6.22 10.71 -7.64
CA SER A 11 5.67 9.44 -8.10
C SER A 11 6.70 8.31 -8.05
N LEU A 12 7.93 8.59 -8.46
CA LEU A 12 9.02 7.62 -8.47
C LEU A 12 9.36 7.12 -7.06
N ALA A 13 9.39 8.00 -6.06
CA ALA A 13 9.67 7.64 -4.68
C ALA A 13 8.68 6.59 -4.15
N PHE A 14 7.40 6.75 -4.46
CA PHE A 14 6.38 5.78 -4.06
C PHE A 14 6.60 4.40 -4.71
N TYR A 15 6.85 4.35 -6.02
CA TYR A 15 7.06 3.10 -6.73
C TYR A 15 8.38 2.40 -6.34
N ILE A 16 9.44 3.18 -6.10
CA ILE A 16 10.71 2.63 -5.56
C ILE A 16 10.46 2.03 -4.18
N ALA A 17 9.75 2.74 -3.29
CA ALA A 17 9.43 2.23 -1.96
C ALA A 17 8.59 0.95 -2.02
N TYR A 18 7.61 0.89 -2.90
CA TYR A 18 6.82 -0.31 -3.14
C TYR A 18 7.69 -1.49 -3.58
N THR A 19 8.58 -1.26 -4.54
CA THR A 19 9.52 -2.28 -5.03
C THR A 19 10.49 -2.74 -3.94
N VAL A 20 11.10 -1.78 -3.22
CA VAL A 20 12.01 -2.07 -2.10
C VAL A 20 11.28 -2.87 -1.02
N GLY A 21 10.07 -2.47 -0.62
CA GLY A 21 9.27 -3.18 0.36
C GLY A 21 8.96 -4.61 -0.05
N SER A 22 8.60 -4.82 -1.32
CA SER A 22 8.34 -6.16 -1.86
C SER A 22 9.60 -7.03 -1.89
N LEU A 23 10.74 -6.47 -2.29
CA LEU A 23 12.03 -7.18 -2.29
C LEU A 23 12.52 -7.49 -0.86
N MET A 24 12.35 -6.57 0.08
CA MET A 24 12.66 -6.80 1.50
C MET A 24 11.83 -7.96 2.05
N TYR A 25 10.51 -7.93 1.83
CA TYR A 25 9.62 -9.00 2.26
C TYR A 25 10.06 -10.35 1.68
N PHE A 26 10.29 -10.39 0.36
CA PHE A 26 10.77 -11.58 -0.32
C PHE A 26 12.12 -12.07 0.25
N GLY A 27 13.09 -11.16 0.44
CA GLY A 27 14.40 -11.49 0.99
C GLY A 27 14.31 -12.07 2.40
N ILE A 28 13.50 -11.47 3.28
CA ILE A 28 13.32 -11.95 4.66
C ILE A 28 12.62 -13.32 4.66
N SER A 29 11.56 -13.49 3.87
CA SER A 29 10.84 -14.78 3.75
C SER A 29 11.76 -15.88 3.21
N SER A 30 12.58 -15.57 2.22
CA SER A 30 13.58 -16.49 1.65
C SER A 30 14.66 -16.88 2.66
N PHE A 31 15.16 -15.89 3.43
CA PHE A 31 16.17 -16.13 4.47
C PHE A 31 15.64 -16.99 5.62
N LEU A 32 14.42 -16.71 6.06
CA LEU A 32 13.75 -17.47 7.13
C LEU A 32 13.22 -18.83 6.63
N LYS A 33 13.21 -19.09 5.32
CA LYS A 33 12.58 -20.27 4.70
C LYS A 33 11.11 -20.46 5.14
N LYS A 34 10.44 -19.38 5.44
CA LYS A 34 9.04 -19.36 5.86
C LYS A 34 8.39 -18.07 5.35
N ASP A 35 7.14 -18.18 4.94
CA ASP A 35 6.34 -16.99 4.68
C ASP A 35 6.12 -16.23 5.99
N ILE A 36 6.62 -14.99 6.04
CA ILE A 36 6.50 -14.12 7.21
C ILE A 36 5.03 -13.89 7.56
N LEU A 37 4.15 -13.77 6.57
CA LEU A 37 2.72 -13.56 6.83
C LEU A 37 2.05 -14.77 7.46
N ASN A 38 2.51 -15.99 7.20
CA ASN A 38 2.05 -17.17 7.91
C ASN A 38 2.54 -17.20 9.37
N VAL A 39 3.64 -16.49 9.69
CA VAL A 39 4.16 -16.38 11.05
C VAL A 39 3.46 -15.29 11.84
N ILE A 40 3.38 -14.08 11.29
CA ILE A 40 2.78 -12.91 11.98
C ILE A 40 1.26 -12.82 11.82
N GLY A 41 0.71 -13.50 10.82
CA GLY A 41 -0.68 -13.46 10.42
C GLY A 41 -0.97 -12.41 9.33
N TYR A 42 -1.79 -12.80 8.37
CA TYR A 42 -2.19 -11.92 7.24
C TYR A 42 -2.95 -10.68 7.70
N ARG A 43 -3.85 -10.85 8.67
CA ARG A 43 -4.59 -9.77 9.32
C ARG A 43 -3.67 -8.78 10.02
N ASN A 44 -2.68 -9.30 10.75
CA ASN A 44 -1.67 -8.47 11.41
C ASN A 44 -0.77 -7.77 10.39
N GLY A 45 -0.41 -8.43 9.29
CA GLY A 45 0.33 -7.84 8.18
C GLY A 45 -0.40 -6.67 7.54
N LEU A 46 -1.70 -6.82 7.26
CA LEU A 46 -2.56 -5.72 6.78
C LEU A 46 -2.58 -4.54 7.75
N SER A 47 -2.87 -4.83 9.04
CA SER A 47 -2.92 -3.81 10.08
C SER A 47 -1.59 -3.08 10.22
N LEU A 48 -0.47 -3.81 10.22
CA LEU A 48 0.87 -3.23 10.28
C LEU A 48 1.17 -2.35 9.07
N GLY A 49 0.86 -2.80 7.86
CA GLY A 49 1.03 -2.01 6.64
C GLY A 49 0.25 -0.69 6.67
N LEU A 50 -0.99 -0.73 7.18
CA LEU A 50 -1.82 0.47 7.36
C LEU A 50 -1.23 1.43 8.41
N ILE A 51 -0.69 0.92 9.53
CA ILE A 51 -0.02 1.75 10.54
C ILE A 51 1.26 2.39 9.97
N ILE A 52 2.06 1.63 9.20
CA ILE A 52 3.24 2.20 8.53
C ILE A 52 2.82 3.33 7.56
N SER A 53 1.76 3.13 6.78
CA SER A 53 1.22 4.18 5.90
C SER A 53 0.72 5.40 6.69
N ALA A 54 0.05 5.19 7.83
CA ALA A 54 -0.37 6.29 8.72
C ALA A 54 0.84 7.10 9.24
N LEU A 55 1.90 6.43 9.65
CA LEU A 55 3.14 7.11 10.09
C LEU A 55 3.77 7.92 8.95
N GLY A 56 3.77 7.38 7.73
CA GLY A 56 4.21 8.12 6.54
C GLY A 56 3.39 9.39 6.29
N THR A 57 2.06 9.31 6.45
CA THR A 57 1.20 10.50 6.27
C THR A 57 1.41 11.58 7.33
N ILE A 58 1.78 11.21 8.56
CA ILE A 58 2.09 12.20 9.62
C ILE A 58 3.30 13.06 9.25
N LEU A 59 4.28 12.52 8.51
CA LEU A 59 5.45 13.28 8.08
C LEU A 59 5.11 14.43 7.11
N PHE A 60 3.93 14.40 6.47
CA PHE A 60 3.50 15.51 5.61
C PHE A 60 3.23 16.80 6.40
N ILE A 61 2.91 16.70 7.69
CA ILE A 61 2.68 17.88 8.55
C ILE A 61 3.97 18.70 8.70
N PRO A 62 5.09 18.13 9.23
CA PRO A 62 6.34 18.87 9.31
C PRO A 62 6.93 19.19 7.92
N ALA A 63 6.67 18.35 6.91
CA ALA A 63 7.11 18.62 5.54
C ALA A 63 6.46 19.91 5.00
N SER A 64 5.17 20.08 5.23
CA SER A 64 4.42 21.27 4.82
C SER A 64 4.82 22.51 5.62
N ASN A 65 4.99 22.37 6.95
CA ASN A 65 5.35 23.50 7.83
C ASN A 65 6.76 24.05 7.55
N ASN A 66 7.69 23.18 7.17
CA ASN A 66 9.09 23.55 6.91
C ASN A 66 9.39 23.69 5.40
N GLU A 67 8.38 23.57 4.54
CA GLU A 67 8.53 23.55 3.08
C GLU A 67 9.62 22.57 2.61
N SER A 68 9.75 21.44 3.32
CA SER A 68 10.84 20.50 3.13
C SER A 68 10.46 19.39 2.14
N PHE A 69 10.97 19.50 0.92
CA PHE A 69 10.82 18.45 -0.10
C PHE A 69 11.41 17.09 0.34
N PRO A 70 12.59 17.00 0.98
CA PRO A 70 13.09 15.72 1.49
C PRO A 70 12.17 15.04 2.50
N LEU A 71 11.52 15.79 3.39
CA LEU A 71 10.53 15.22 4.33
C LEU A 71 9.29 14.70 3.61
N LEU A 72 8.83 15.41 2.58
CA LEU A 72 7.70 14.99 1.75
C LEU A 72 8.02 13.66 1.05
N ILE A 73 9.17 13.54 0.40
CA ILE A 73 9.63 12.30 -0.25
C ILE A 73 9.78 11.16 0.75
N SER A 74 10.32 11.44 1.94
CA SER A 74 10.46 10.43 3.00
C SER A 74 9.11 9.92 3.49
N GLY A 75 8.13 10.80 3.65
CA GLY A 75 6.75 10.43 3.99
C GLY A 75 6.13 9.52 2.93
N LEU A 76 6.26 9.89 1.65
CA LEU A 76 5.79 9.07 0.52
C LEU A 76 6.48 7.71 0.46
N PHE A 77 7.78 7.67 0.72
CA PHE A 77 8.53 6.43 0.75
C PHE A 77 7.99 5.49 1.84
N ILE A 78 7.73 5.99 3.05
CA ILE A 78 7.17 5.21 4.15
C ILE A 78 5.75 4.74 3.82
N VAL A 79 4.91 5.60 3.20
CA VAL A 79 3.57 5.19 2.72
C VAL A 79 3.69 4.05 1.71
N GLY A 80 4.63 4.13 0.76
CA GLY A 80 4.88 3.10 -0.24
C GLY A 80 5.32 1.75 0.36
N LEU A 81 6.18 1.77 1.38
CA LEU A 81 6.55 0.57 2.14
C LEU A 81 5.33 -0.06 2.81
N GLY A 82 4.49 0.74 3.48
CA GLY A 82 3.26 0.26 4.10
C GLY A 82 2.30 -0.33 3.06
N PHE A 83 2.15 0.32 1.92
CA PHE A 83 1.31 -0.14 0.82
C PHE A 83 1.79 -1.46 0.23
N SER A 84 3.12 -1.66 0.08
CA SER A 84 3.70 -2.93 -0.34
C SER A 84 3.26 -4.08 0.58
N LEU A 85 3.39 -3.90 1.91
CA LEU A 85 2.98 -4.91 2.88
C LEU A 85 1.48 -5.19 2.83
N GLN A 86 0.65 -4.14 2.65
CA GLN A 86 -0.80 -4.29 2.48
C GLN A 86 -1.13 -5.15 1.26
N GLN A 87 -0.51 -4.92 0.12
CA GLN A 87 -0.77 -5.68 -1.12
C GLN A 87 -0.34 -7.15 -0.99
N ILE A 88 0.83 -7.39 -0.39
CA ILE A 88 1.34 -8.74 -0.16
C ILE A 88 0.40 -9.54 0.76
N ALA A 89 -0.24 -8.88 1.73
CA ALA A 89 -1.19 -9.53 2.64
C ALA A 89 -2.61 -9.62 2.03
N ALA A 90 -3.09 -8.58 1.37
CA ALA A 90 -4.47 -8.50 0.88
C ALA A 90 -4.74 -9.43 -0.31
N ASN A 91 -3.80 -9.56 -1.24
CA ASN A 91 -4.01 -10.33 -2.46
C ASN A 91 -4.24 -11.82 -2.20
N PRO A 92 -3.40 -12.53 -1.41
CA PRO A 92 -3.66 -13.92 -1.04
C PRO A 92 -4.97 -14.09 -0.24
N LEU A 93 -5.28 -13.16 0.66
CA LEU A 93 -6.55 -13.17 1.38
C LEU A 93 -7.74 -13.08 0.42
N ALA A 94 -7.71 -12.15 -0.54
CA ALA A 94 -8.79 -12.01 -1.53
C ALA A 94 -9.02 -13.30 -2.33
N ILE A 95 -7.94 -14.03 -2.65
CA ILE A 95 -8.03 -15.31 -3.37
C ILE A 95 -8.64 -16.40 -2.48
N GLN A 96 -8.23 -16.51 -1.22
CA GLN A 96 -8.55 -17.63 -0.36
C GLN A 96 -9.82 -17.44 0.50
N MET A 97 -10.32 -16.21 0.64
CA MET A 97 -11.55 -15.92 1.38
C MET A 97 -12.80 -16.38 0.62
N GLY A 98 -13.21 -17.63 0.80
CA GLY A 98 -14.42 -18.21 0.23
C GLY A 98 -14.16 -19.35 -0.74
N ASP A 99 -15.09 -19.60 -1.69
CA ASP A 99 -15.01 -20.70 -2.64
C ASP A 99 -13.71 -20.63 -3.47
N PRO A 100 -12.85 -21.66 -3.45
CA PRO A 100 -11.58 -21.68 -4.19
C PRO A 100 -11.75 -21.46 -5.69
N SER A 101 -12.84 -21.95 -6.30
CA SER A 101 -13.12 -21.79 -7.73
C SER A 101 -13.32 -20.34 -8.16
N LYS A 102 -13.61 -19.43 -7.22
CA LYS A 102 -13.88 -18.00 -7.45
C LYS A 102 -12.75 -17.08 -7.00
N GLY A 103 -11.59 -17.63 -6.65
CA GLY A 103 -10.43 -16.86 -6.16
C GLY A 103 -9.99 -15.75 -7.13
N ASN A 104 -9.82 -16.09 -8.40
CA ASN A 104 -9.43 -15.12 -9.44
C ASN A 104 -10.48 -14.03 -9.66
N MET A 105 -11.77 -14.36 -9.57
CA MET A 105 -12.85 -13.39 -9.68
C MET A 105 -12.81 -12.38 -8.52
N ARG A 106 -12.57 -12.86 -7.30
CA ARG A 106 -12.43 -11.97 -6.13
C ARG A 106 -11.22 -11.05 -6.24
N LEU A 107 -10.07 -11.59 -6.70
CA LEU A 107 -8.88 -10.78 -6.93
C LEU A 107 -9.13 -9.71 -8.00
N SER A 108 -9.79 -10.08 -9.09
CA SER A 108 -10.16 -9.13 -10.16
C SER A 108 -11.12 -8.06 -9.65
N LEU A 109 -12.10 -8.42 -8.82
CA LEU A 109 -13.01 -7.47 -8.20
C LEU A 109 -12.27 -6.51 -7.26
N ALA A 110 -11.35 -7.03 -6.43
CA ALA A 110 -10.52 -6.21 -5.56
C ALA A 110 -9.67 -5.22 -6.37
N GLY A 111 -9.07 -5.67 -7.47
CA GLY A 111 -8.33 -4.81 -8.42
C GLY A 111 -9.23 -3.75 -9.05
N GLY A 112 -10.45 -4.11 -9.44
CA GLY A 112 -11.45 -3.16 -9.95
C GLY A 112 -11.80 -2.07 -8.94
N ILE A 113 -12.07 -2.43 -7.69
CA ILE A 113 -12.34 -1.48 -6.59
C ILE A 113 -11.13 -0.59 -6.34
N ASN A 114 -9.93 -1.15 -6.35
CA ASN A 114 -8.68 -0.38 -6.22
C ASN A 114 -8.56 0.67 -7.34
N ASN A 115 -8.85 0.30 -8.60
CA ASN A 115 -8.81 1.23 -9.72
C ASN A 115 -9.86 2.34 -9.62
N VAL A 116 -11.06 2.04 -9.09
CA VAL A 116 -12.06 3.08 -8.79
C VAL A 116 -11.50 4.06 -7.75
N GLY A 117 -10.84 3.56 -6.70
CA GLY A 117 -10.19 4.39 -5.68
C GLY A 117 -9.11 5.29 -6.27
N THR A 118 -8.24 4.78 -7.14
CA THR A 118 -7.19 5.56 -7.80
C THR A 118 -7.73 6.62 -8.77
N THR A 119 -8.92 6.39 -9.34
CA THR A 119 -9.59 7.35 -10.23
C THR A 119 -10.30 8.44 -9.44
N ILE A 120 -11.01 8.08 -8.37
CA ILE A 120 -11.81 9.02 -7.57
C ILE A 120 -10.93 9.79 -6.57
N GLY A 121 -9.86 9.17 -6.07
CA GLY A 121 -8.97 9.78 -5.08
C GLY A 121 -8.46 11.17 -5.45
N PRO A 122 -7.84 11.37 -6.62
CA PRO A 122 -7.38 12.69 -7.07
C PRO A 122 -8.51 13.73 -7.15
N VAL A 123 -9.72 13.32 -7.54
CA VAL A 123 -10.90 14.19 -7.62
C VAL A 123 -11.30 14.66 -6.22
N ILE A 124 -11.38 13.75 -5.25
CA ILE A 124 -11.70 14.09 -3.85
C ILE A 124 -10.64 15.01 -3.27
N VAL A 125 -9.36 14.71 -3.48
CA VAL A 125 -8.23 15.53 -2.97
C VAL A 125 -8.25 16.91 -3.61
N SER A 126 -8.47 17.00 -4.94
CA SER A 126 -8.59 18.27 -5.65
C SER A 126 -9.73 19.11 -5.08
N PHE A 127 -10.89 18.51 -4.88
CA PHE A 127 -12.03 19.21 -4.27
C PHE A 127 -11.75 19.65 -2.83
N ALA A 128 -11.09 18.82 -2.03
CA ALA A 128 -10.74 19.14 -0.64
C ALA A 128 -9.71 20.27 -0.51
N ILE A 129 -8.77 20.38 -1.49
CA ILE A 129 -7.72 21.42 -1.47
C ILE A 129 -8.21 22.72 -2.12
N PHE A 130 -8.88 22.63 -3.26
CA PHE A 130 -9.22 23.79 -4.08
C PHE A 130 -10.68 24.25 -3.94
N GLY A 131 -11.54 23.48 -3.26
CA GLY A 131 -12.99 23.77 -3.16
C GLY A 131 -13.75 23.67 -4.48
N SER A 132 -13.06 23.36 -5.58
CA SER A 132 -13.65 23.20 -6.91
C SER A 132 -12.83 22.22 -7.76
N LEU A 133 -13.49 21.67 -8.79
CA LEU A 133 -12.82 20.81 -9.79
C LEU A 133 -12.05 21.64 -10.84
N SER A 134 -12.17 22.96 -10.80
CA SER A 134 -11.52 23.87 -11.73
C SER A 134 -10.25 24.42 -11.11
N SER A 135 -9.13 24.14 -11.73
CA SER A 135 -7.82 24.68 -11.40
C SER A 135 -7.66 26.15 -11.83
N GLY A 136 -8.52 27.00 -11.30
CA GLY A 136 -8.35 28.47 -11.42
C GLY A 136 -7.47 28.93 -10.28
N GLU A 137 -6.34 29.50 -10.60
CA GLU A 137 -5.44 30.40 -9.84
C GLU A 137 -5.73 30.62 -8.35
N THR A 138 -5.82 29.55 -7.57
CA THR A 138 -5.78 29.67 -6.13
C THR A 138 -4.32 29.41 -5.74
N GLU A 139 -3.67 30.39 -5.13
CA GLU A 139 -2.33 30.20 -4.57
C GLU A 139 -2.32 28.93 -3.73
N LEU A 140 -1.46 27.99 -4.12
CA LEU A 140 -1.27 26.73 -3.41
C LEU A 140 -0.73 27.02 -2.01
N ASN A 141 -1.64 27.19 -1.05
CA ASN A 141 -1.25 27.23 0.33
C ASN A 141 -0.91 25.79 0.77
N LEU A 142 0.38 25.50 0.98
CA LEU A 142 0.87 24.21 1.44
C LEU A 142 0.17 23.75 2.75
N GLN A 143 -0.34 24.70 3.53
CA GLN A 143 -1.12 24.39 4.73
C GLN A 143 -2.49 23.76 4.41
N ALA A 144 -3.10 24.07 3.27
CA ALA A 144 -4.35 23.46 2.84
C ALA A 144 -4.22 21.95 2.57
N VAL A 145 -3.02 21.49 2.30
CA VAL A 145 -2.72 20.07 2.06
C VAL A 145 -2.71 19.27 3.37
N GLN A 146 -2.43 19.89 4.51
CA GLN A 146 -2.32 19.18 5.81
C GLN A 146 -3.62 18.48 6.21
N THR A 147 -4.75 19.17 6.04
CA THR A 147 -6.06 18.63 6.43
C THR A 147 -6.42 17.32 5.70
N PRO A 148 -6.35 17.21 4.36
CA PRO A 148 -6.55 15.96 3.65
C PRO A 148 -5.61 14.84 4.11
N TYR A 149 -4.35 15.13 4.37
CA TYR A 149 -3.41 14.10 4.84
C TYR A 149 -3.68 13.64 6.28
N LEU A 150 -4.15 14.52 7.16
CA LEU A 150 -4.62 14.13 8.50
C LEU A 150 -5.82 13.18 8.42
N PHE A 151 -6.80 13.50 7.56
CA PHE A 151 -7.95 12.59 7.33
C PHE A 151 -7.51 11.25 6.76
N LEU A 152 -6.57 11.25 5.82
CA LEU A 152 -6.02 10.01 5.25
C LEU A 152 -5.28 9.19 6.30
N GLY A 153 -4.45 9.81 7.13
CA GLY A 153 -3.77 9.15 8.24
C GLY A 153 -4.75 8.56 9.25
N ALA A 154 -5.78 9.31 9.63
CA ALA A 154 -6.85 8.83 10.50
C ALA A 154 -7.60 7.64 9.87
N ALA A 155 -7.91 7.70 8.58
CA ALA A 155 -8.54 6.60 7.85
C ALA A 155 -7.67 5.33 7.86
N PHE A 156 -6.36 5.45 7.68
CA PHE A 156 -5.44 4.33 7.78
C PHE A 156 -5.45 3.71 9.18
N VAL A 157 -5.45 4.53 10.24
CA VAL A 157 -5.52 4.03 11.63
C VAL A 157 -6.84 3.32 11.89
N ILE A 158 -7.96 3.91 11.48
CA ILE A 158 -9.29 3.29 11.63
C ILE A 158 -9.33 1.94 10.90
N ALA A 159 -8.85 1.89 9.66
CA ALA A 159 -8.78 0.66 8.89
C ALA A 159 -7.85 -0.37 9.55
N ALA A 160 -6.71 0.05 10.11
CA ALA A 160 -5.79 -0.84 10.81
C ALA A 160 -6.45 -1.48 12.04
N VAL A 161 -7.17 -0.67 12.82
CA VAL A 161 -7.93 -1.16 13.98
C VAL A 161 -9.05 -2.09 13.53
N PHE A 162 -9.80 -1.72 12.49
CA PHE A 162 -10.85 -2.56 11.94
C PHE A 162 -10.31 -3.93 11.51
N PHE A 163 -9.23 -4.00 10.73
CA PHE A 163 -8.64 -5.28 10.34
C PHE A 163 -8.08 -6.05 11.51
N LYS A 164 -7.46 -5.38 12.48
CA LYS A 164 -6.91 -6.02 13.67
C LYS A 164 -7.96 -6.79 14.47
N PHE A 165 -9.18 -6.26 14.58
CA PHE A 165 -10.28 -6.85 15.33
C PHE A 165 -11.32 -7.57 14.43
N SER A 166 -11.09 -7.62 13.12
CA SER A 166 -11.99 -8.31 12.19
C SER A 166 -11.88 -9.84 12.31
N SER A 167 -12.89 -10.52 11.79
CA SER A 167 -12.91 -11.99 11.67
C SER A 167 -12.14 -12.51 10.45
N VAL A 168 -11.33 -11.67 9.80
CA VAL A 168 -10.50 -12.08 8.66
C VAL A 168 -9.52 -13.17 9.10
N PRO A 169 -9.34 -14.26 8.34
CA PRO A 169 -8.40 -15.32 8.66
C PRO A 169 -6.98 -14.79 8.90
N ASP A 170 -6.38 -15.22 9.99
CA ASP A 170 -5.02 -14.80 10.34
C ASP A 170 -3.96 -15.68 9.69
N ARG A 171 -4.35 -16.88 9.28
CA ARG A 171 -3.53 -17.83 8.54
C ARG A 171 -4.33 -18.35 7.35
N LEU A 172 -3.67 -18.50 6.24
CA LEU A 172 -4.24 -19.17 5.09
C LEU A 172 -4.06 -20.67 5.29
N ASN A 173 -5.12 -21.44 5.04
CA ASN A 173 -5.02 -22.89 5.07
C ASN A 173 -4.10 -23.32 3.94
N ASP A 174 -2.96 -23.89 4.25
CA ASP A 174 -2.20 -24.73 3.33
C ASP A 174 -3.00 -26.03 3.11
N ASP A 175 -4.08 -25.95 2.35
CA ASP A 175 -4.79 -27.15 1.92
C ASP A 175 -3.88 -27.91 0.94
N GLY A 176 -3.02 -28.73 1.54
CA GLY A 176 -2.65 -30.01 0.97
C GLY A 176 -1.69 -30.06 -0.20
N ASP A 177 -0.80 -29.10 -0.39
CA ASP A 177 0.42 -29.38 -1.15
C ASP A 177 1.62 -29.34 -0.21
N ASN A 178 2.02 -30.54 0.26
CA ASN A 178 3.34 -30.83 0.81
C ASN A 178 4.43 -30.74 -0.27
N SER A 179 4.26 -29.88 -1.23
CA SER A 179 5.37 -29.34 -1.98
C SER A 179 6.03 -28.31 -1.05
N SER A 180 6.88 -28.80 -0.16
CA SER A 180 8.06 -28.07 0.27
C SER A 180 8.65 -27.47 -1.02
N SER A 181 8.13 -26.32 -1.37
CA SER A 181 8.61 -25.56 -2.50
C SER A 181 10.02 -25.06 -2.13
N ASN A 182 10.98 -25.96 -2.22
CA ASN A 182 12.31 -25.62 -2.67
C ASN A 182 12.23 -25.15 -4.14
N GLY A 183 11.14 -24.45 -4.49
CA GLY A 183 10.93 -23.85 -5.78
C GLY A 183 12.05 -22.84 -5.98
N ASN A 184 13.08 -23.28 -6.67
CA ASN A 184 14.15 -22.44 -7.13
C ASN A 184 13.45 -21.35 -7.97
N ILE A 185 13.53 -20.08 -7.56
CA ILE A 185 12.90 -18.94 -8.28
C ILE A 185 13.28 -18.97 -9.76
N LEU A 186 14.48 -19.51 -10.07
CA LEU A 186 14.94 -19.79 -11.43
C LEU A 186 14.06 -20.82 -12.16
N GLU A 187 13.30 -21.65 -11.45
CA GLU A 187 12.36 -22.56 -12.09
C GLU A 187 11.08 -21.85 -12.55
N THR A 188 10.62 -20.86 -11.83
CA THR A 188 9.46 -20.06 -12.27
C THR A 188 9.75 -19.28 -13.55
N LEU A 189 11.01 -18.87 -13.77
CA LEU A 189 11.44 -18.21 -15.00
C LEU A 189 11.49 -19.14 -16.22
N LYS A 190 11.36 -20.46 -16.03
CA LYS A 190 11.28 -21.42 -17.15
C LYS A 190 9.88 -21.52 -17.77
N TYR A 191 8.87 -20.99 -17.10
CA TYR A 191 7.52 -20.98 -17.65
C TYR A 191 7.33 -19.77 -18.56
N PRO A 192 7.00 -19.97 -19.84
CA PRO A 192 6.91 -18.87 -20.83
C PRO A 192 5.70 -17.93 -20.59
N GLN A 193 4.95 -18.16 -19.53
CA GLN A 193 3.77 -17.34 -19.16
C GLN A 193 4.07 -16.36 -18.01
N VAL A 194 5.31 -16.28 -17.53
CA VAL A 194 5.75 -15.37 -16.45
C VAL A 194 6.57 -14.20 -17.06
#